data_ce488b053312a8110a4534a2cda33441
#
_entry.id   ce488b053312a8110a4534a2cda33441
#
_cell.length_a   1.000
_cell.length_b   1.000
_cell.length_c   1.000
_cell.angle_alpha   90.00
_cell.angle_beta   90.00
_cell.angle_gamma   90.00
#
_symmetry.space_group_name_H-M   'P 1'
#
loop_
_entity.id
_entity.type
_entity.pdbx_description
1 polymer ?
#
loop_
_entity_poly.entity_id
_entity_poly.type
_entity_poly.pdbx_seq_one_letter_code
_entity_poly.pdbx_strand_id
1 'polypeptide(L)' 'MSTKQTAYEDLLSVIKEFDLAPSTVGREIANDPGFMARMKDTNKSISTTTLDSVFRFILKQRGQLDLDL' A
#
# COMPACT_ATOMS: atom_id res chain seq x y z
N MET A 1 -8.53 15.89 1.04
CA MET A 1 -7.65 14.79 0.60
C MET A 1 -8.44 13.51 0.51
N SER A 2 -8.19 12.72 -0.52
CA SER A 2 -8.87 11.44 -0.63
C SER A 2 -8.12 10.39 0.19
N THR A 3 -8.85 9.39 0.65
CA THR A 3 -8.26 8.27 1.38
C THR A 3 -7.23 7.54 0.53
N LYS A 4 -7.49 7.42 -0.77
CA LYS A 4 -6.58 6.79 -1.70
C LYS A 4 -5.24 7.53 -1.76
N GLN A 5 -5.30 8.86 -1.82
CA GLN A 5 -4.08 9.66 -1.88
C GLN A 5 -3.26 9.53 -0.60
N THR A 6 -3.93 9.56 0.54
CA THR A 6 -3.26 9.38 1.82
C THR A 6 -2.60 8.01 1.90
N ALA A 7 -3.31 6.96 1.49
CA ALA A 7 -2.79 5.61 1.49
C ALA A 7 -1.56 5.49 0.57
N TYR A 8 -1.63 6.13 -0.60
CA TYR A 8 -0.53 6.10 -1.54
C TYR A 8 0.72 6.78 -0.97
N GLU A 9 0.52 7.94 -0.35
CA GLU A 9 1.64 8.68 0.24
C GLU A 9 2.30 7.91 1.38
N ASP A 10 1.47 7.31 2.24
CA ASP A 10 1.98 6.49 3.33
C ASP A 10 2.74 5.28 2.80
N LEU A 11 2.22 4.67 1.75
CA LEU A 11 2.85 3.51 1.15
C LEU A 11 4.20 3.88 0.54
N LEU A 12 4.28 5.03 -0.12
CA LEU A 12 5.55 5.52 -0.65
C LEU A 12 6.57 5.75 0.46
N SER A 13 6.12 6.29 1.59
CA SER A 13 7.01 6.50 2.73
C SER A 13 7.58 5.18 3.23
N VAL A 14 6.74 4.15 3.32
CA VAL A 14 7.19 2.83 3.75
C VAL A 14 8.17 2.23 2.75
N ILE A 15 7.88 2.37 1.47
CA ILE A 15 8.76 1.85 0.43
C ILE A 15 10.15 2.49 0.53
N LYS A 16 10.20 3.79 0.75
CA LYS A 16 11.47 4.49 0.92
C LYS A 16 12.17 4.12 2.21
N GLU A 17 11.41 4.06 3.29
CA GLU A 17 11.97 3.80 4.61
C GLU A 17 12.61 2.42 4.70
N PHE A 18 11.98 1.42 4.11
CA PHE A 18 12.46 0.04 4.18
C PHE A 18 13.14 -0.44 2.91
N ASP A 19 13.35 0.47 1.96
CA ASP A 19 14.03 0.16 0.69
C ASP A 19 13.38 -1.01 -0.03
N LEU A 20 12.07 -0.92 -0.20
CA LEU A 20 11.31 -1.99 -0.84
C LEU A 20 11.19 -1.74 -2.34
N ALA A 21 11.02 -2.83 -3.10
CA ALA A 21 10.76 -2.72 -4.53
C ALA A 21 9.26 -2.49 -4.74
N PRO A 22 8.87 -1.45 -5.50
CA PRO A 22 7.44 -1.18 -5.73
C PRO A 22 6.69 -2.37 -6.34
N SER A 23 7.32 -3.11 -7.25
CA SER A 23 6.67 -4.27 -7.85
C SER A 23 6.41 -5.37 -6.83
N THR A 24 7.34 -5.57 -5.89
CA THR A 24 7.16 -6.55 -4.83
C THR A 24 6.02 -6.14 -3.91
N VAL A 25 5.96 -4.85 -3.57
CA VAL A 25 4.88 -4.33 -2.74
C VAL A 25 3.53 -4.53 -3.40
N GLY A 26 3.43 -4.23 -4.69
CA GLY A 26 2.19 -4.43 -5.42
C GLY A 26 1.76 -5.89 -5.46
N ARG A 27 2.71 -6.79 -5.61
CA ARG A 27 2.38 -8.22 -5.59
C ARG A 27 1.85 -8.66 -4.23
N GLU A 28 2.42 -8.16 -3.17
CA GLU A 28 1.97 -8.54 -1.83
C GLU A 28 0.60 -7.98 -1.50
N ILE A 29 0.32 -6.76 -1.92
CA ILE A 29 -0.95 -6.11 -1.59
C ILE A 29 -2.08 -6.61 -2.48
N ALA A 30 -1.83 -6.67 -3.79
CA ALA A 30 -2.89 -6.91 -4.76
C ALA A 30 -2.54 -7.97 -5.80
N ASN A 31 -1.45 -8.69 -5.60
CA ASN A 31 -0.95 -9.68 -6.55
C ASN A 31 -0.78 -9.07 -7.94
N ASP A 32 -0.28 -7.84 -7.97
CA ASP A 32 -0.20 -7.06 -9.20
C ASP A 32 1.04 -6.17 -9.16
N PRO A 33 2.07 -6.49 -9.95
CA PRO A 33 3.30 -5.70 -9.93
C PRO A 33 3.12 -4.26 -10.41
N GLY A 34 2.03 -3.96 -11.13
CA GLY A 34 1.72 -2.61 -11.57
C GLY A 34 0.82 -1.84 -10.62
N PHE A 35 0.58 -2.37 -9.43
CA PHE A 35 -0.35 -1.78 -8.47
C PHE A 35 0.03 -0.33 -8.10
N MET A 36 1.32 -0.08 -7.88
CA MET A 36 1.76 1.26 -7.49
C MET A 36 1.47 2.30 -8.57
N ALA A 37 1.65 1.93 -9.83
CA ALA A 37 1.35 2.83 -10.93
C ALA A 37 -0.15 3.15 -10.97
N ARG A 38 -0.99 2.17 -10.69
CA ARG A 38 -2.43 2.40 -10.64
C ARG A 38 -2.86 3.22 -9.44
N MET A 39 -2.21 3.03 -8.32
CA MET A 39 -2.47 3.86 -7.14
C MET A 39 -2.14 5.32 -7.41
N LYS A 40 -1.12 5.56 -8.21
CA LYS A 40 -0.72 6.93 -8.56
C LYS A 40 -1.75 7.62 -9.45
N ASP A 41 -2.49 6.86 -10.25
CA ASP A 41 -3.46 7.41 -11.19
C ASP A 41 -4.68 7.92 -10.44
N THR A 42 -4.86 9.23 -10.39
CA THR A 42 -5.96 9.86 -9.66
C THR A 42 -7.31 9.65 -10.31
N ASN A 43 -7.32 9.21 -11.58
CA ASN A 43 -8.57 8.96 -12.29
C ASN A 43 -9.15 7.58 -12.02
N LYS A 44 -8.40 6.72 -11.38
CA LYS A 44 -8.86 5.38 -11.07
C LYS A 44 -9.24 5.28 -9.61
N SER A 45 -10.34 4.60 -9.35
CA SER A 45 -10.76 4.36 -7.98
C SER A 45 -10.16 3.05 -7.48
N ILE A 46 -10.16 2.91 -6.18
CA ILE A 46 -9.62 1.71 -5.53
C ILE A 46 -10.69 1.20 -4.56
N SER A 47 -10.86 -0.09 -4.50
CA SER A 47 -11.89 -0.68 -3.65
C SER A 47 -11.51 -0.56 -2.18
N THR A 48 -12.52 -0.58 -1.31
CA THR A 48 -12.31 -0.53 0.13
C THR A 48 -11.47 -1.72 0.60
N THR A 49 -11.70 -2.89 0.01
CA THR A 49 -10.94 -4.08 0.35
C THR A 49 -9.45 -3.88 0.03
N THR A 50 -9.16 -3.29 -1.10
CA THR A 50 -7.77 -3.04 -1.48
C THR A 50 -7.14 -1.99 -0.58
N LEU A 51 -7.89 -0.93 -0.23
CA LEU A 51 -7.39 0.07 0.72
C LEU A 51 -7.05 -0.56 2.06
N ASP A 52 -7.90 -1.45 2.53
CA ASP A 52 -7.65 -2.16 3.78
C ASP A 52 -6.35 -2.96 3.70
N SER A 53 -6.11 -3.62 2.56
CA SER A 53 -4.88 -4.36 2.35
C SER A 53 -3.66 -3.46 2.37
N VAL A 54 -3.77 -2.26 1.79
CA VAL A 54 -2.69 -1.28 1.80
C VAL A 54 -2.36 -0.88 3.24
N PHE A 55 -3.37 -0.54 4.03
CA PHE A 55 -3.14 -0.11 5.40
C PHE A 55 -2.57 -1.24 6.26
N ARG A 56 -3.03 -2.46 6.05
CA ARG A 56 -2.48 -3.62 6.76
C ARG A 56 -1.02 -3.83 6.42
N PHE A 57 -0.67 -3.70 5.15
CA PHE A 57 0.71 -3.82 4.72
C PHE A 57 1.59 -2.77 5.41
N ILE A 58 1.13 -1.53 5.45
CA ILE A 58 1.86 -0.44 6.09
C ILE A 58 2.09 -0.73 7.57
N LEU A 59 1.04 -1.14 8.27
CA LEU A 59 1.14 -1.44 9.69
C LEU A 59 2.07 -2.62 9.95
N LYS A 60 2.01 -3.61 9.09
CA LYS A 60 2.85 -4.78 9.22
C LYS A 60 4.32 -4.41 9.06
N GLN A 61 4.63 -3.58 8.07
CA GLN A 61 6.02 -3.18 7.83
C GLN A 61 6.57 -2.37 8.98
N ARG A 62 5.75 -1.57 9.62
CA ARG A 62 6.17 -0.74 10.74
C ARG A 62 6.13 -1.48 12.08
N GLY A 63 5.71 -2.74 12.07
CA GLY A 63 5.63 -3.52 13.28
C GLY A 63 4.48 -3.12 14.19
N GLN A 64 3.50 -2.40 13.66
CA GLN A 64 2.38 -1.94 14.46
C GLN A 64 1.18 -2.88 14.43
N LEU A 65 1.17 -3.78 13.45
CA LEU A 65 0.11 -4.77 13.37
C LEU A 65 0.59 -6.06 14.00
N ASP A 66 0.06 -6.36 15.17
CA ASP A 66 0.44 -7.53 15.91
C ASP A 66 -0.60 -8.62 15.70
N LEU A 67 -0.21 -9.67 15.01
CA LEU A 67 -1.08 -10.77 14.70
C LEU A 67 -0.88 -11.99 15.58
N ASP A 68 -0.06 -11.87 16.56
CA ASP A 68 0.24 -12.98 17.47
C ASP A 68 -0.70 -13.02 18.61
N LEU A 69 -1.88 -13.09 18.32
CA LEU A 69 -2.90 -13.10 19.35
C LEU A 69 -3.12 -14.48 19.91
#